data_b66844c990d701fd059bd3a2f5da5225
#
_entry.id   b66844c990d701fd059bd3a2f5da5225
#
_cell.length_a   1.000
_cell.length_b   1.000
_cell.length_c   1.000
_cell.angle_alpha   90.00
_cell.angle_beta   90.00
_cell.angle_gamma   90.00
#
_symmetry.space_group_name_H-M   'P 1'
#
loop_
_entity.id
_entity.type
_entity.pdbx_description
1 polymer ?
#
loop_
_entity_poly.entity_id
_entity_poly.type
_entity_poly.pdbx_seq_one_letter_code
_entity_poly.pdbx_strand_id
1 'polypeptide(L)'
;MHPDHRYLAPNQKNNELPHGSPHDPNPWALYEEALRYDKVGDVYTAVKLLKKAIRINPEWTDPHAALGQIYHRRREWKPAFHYWKKTVALDADDREAWWHLGLAAVGLGRMRVAATVWAKFGFEKPDLSHPLSLEVKGANRYEILWMQPLDASRGRVLSIPHPGGNLRYRDLMLYDRRQQTGTNVVNNRRIAVYASLDRIKRSPYQTFSCLLHTSTPKAINQLEELCFDAGLGFEVWSNSSHATRLNKTEAGEAEKNNFPEYYNDLVPRPDHGTTLVAIAAIHPAEVERTLNAWQIISLEQYSDLRQY
;
A
#
# COMPACT_ATOMS: atom_id res chain seq x y z
N MET A 1 13.78 -1.57 -13.54
CA MET A 1 12.97 -2.33 -14.50
C MET A 1 11.52 -2.09 -14.16
N HIS A 2 10.80 -1.33 -14.98
CA HIS A 2 9.34 -1.25 -14.87
C HIS A 2 8.79 -2.66 -15.02
N PRO A 3 7.84 -3.11 -14.17
CA PRO A 3 7.12 -4.33 -14.46
C PRO A 3 6.45 -4.14 -15.82
N ASP A 4 6.75 -5.05 -16.74
CA ASP A 4 6.12 -5.12 -18.06
C ASP A 4 4.60 -4.98 -17.88
N HIS A 5 4.08 -3.84 -18.29
CA HIS A 5 2.66 -3.69 -18.53
C HIS A 5 2.37 -4.57 -19.75
N ARG A 6 2.09 -5.85 -19.49
CA ARG A 6 1.48 -6.70 -20.51
C ARG A 6 0.13 -6.09 -20.80
N TYR A 7 0.08 -5.22 -21.81
CA TYR A 7 -1.17 -4.97 -22.50
C TYR A 7 -1.66 -6.33 -22.95
N LEU A 8 -2.79 -6.76 -22.39
CA LEU A 8 -3.44 -8.00 -22.79
C LEU A 8 -3.53 -7.98 -24.31
N ALA A 9 -3.00 -9.02 -24.96
CA ALA A 9 -3.21 -9.20 -26.38
C ALA A 9 -4.72 -9.19 -26.62
N PRO A 10 -5.21 -8.49 -27.65
CA PRO A 10 -6.64 -8.33 -27.88
C PRO A 10 -7.29 -9.70 -27.98
N ASN A 11 -8.37 -9.89 -27.21
CA ASN A 11 -9.13 -11.11 -27.20
C ASN A 11 -9.80 -11.25 -28.58
N GLN A 12 -9.27 -12.09 -29.47
CA GLN A 12 -9.67 -12.22 -30.87
C GLN A 12 -11.10 -12.78 -31.08
N LYS A 13 -11.86 -13.02 -30.01
CA LYS A 13 -13.16 -13.71 -30.11
C LYS A 13 -14.33 -12.90 -30.66
N ASN A 14 -14.22 -11.55 -30.77
CA ASN A 14 -15.33 -10.71 -31.21
C ASN A 14 -14.93 -9.68 -32.29
N ASN A 15 -14.19 -10.09 -33.32
CA ASN A 15 -13.70 -9.21 -34.38
C ASN A 15 -14.69 -9.00 -35.54
N GLU A 16 -15.98 -9.26 -35.37
CA GLU A 16 -16.96 -8.82 -36.35
C GLU A 16 -17.34 -7.36 -36.07
N LEU A 17 -16.78 -6.46 -36.88
CA LEU A 17 -17.14 -5.03 -36.86
C LEU A 17 -18.63 -4.85 -37.16
N PRO A 18 -19.42 -4.19 -36.30
CA PRO A 18 -20.75 -3.73 -36.71
C PRO A 18 -20.56 -2.76 -37.86
N HIS A 19 -21.38 -2.91 -38.90
CA HIS A 19 -21.43 -2.04 -40.08
C HIS A 19 -21.86 -0.62 -39.67
N GLY A 20 -20.87 0.21 -39.22
CA GLY A 20 -21.05 1.62 -38.97
C GLY A 20 -21.19 2.39 -40.27
N SER A 21 -21.88 3.53 -40.23
CA SER A 21 -21.93 4.48 -41.32
C SER A 21 -20.52 4.87 -41.79
N PRO A 22 -20.27 5.08 -43.11
CA PRO A 22 -18.97 5.44 -43.64
C PRO A 22 -18.30 6.70 -43.01
N HIS A 23 -19.07 7.47 -42.24
CA HIS A 23 -18.62 8.70 -41.57
C HIS A 23 -18.33 8.54 -40.08
N ASP A 24 -18.61 7.36 -39.47
CA ASP A 24 -18.24 7.16 -38.05
C ASP A 24 -16.78 6.79 -37.92
N PRO A 25 -16.05 7.42 -36.98
CA PRO A 25 -14.66 7.07 -36.74
C PRO A 25 -14.57 5.62 -36.29
N ASN A 26 -13.64 4.86 -36.87
CA ASN A 26 -13.38 3.47 -36.52
C ASN A 26 -13.14 3.34 -35.01
N PRO A 27 -13.94 2.61 -34.24
CA PRO A 27 -13.79 2.48 -32.79
C PRO A 27 -12.43 1.86 -32.40
N TRP A 28 -11.90 0.97 -33.24
CA TRP A 28 -10.57 0.39 -33.05
C TRP A 28 -9.46 1.45 -33.15
N ALA A 29 -9.52 2.33 -34.14
CA ALA A 29 -8.55 3.42 -34.28
C ALA A 29 -8.60 4.38 -33.07
N LEU A 30 -9.80 4.66 -32.55
CA LEU A 30 -9.96 5.46 -31.32
C LEU A 30 -9.35 4.79 -30.10
N TYR A 31 -9.50 3.47 -29.98
CA TYR A 31 -8.92 2.69 -28.88
C TYR A 31 -7.39 2.70 -28.94
N GLU A 32 -6.82 2.38 -30.09
CA GLU A 32 -5.36 2.40 -30.30
C GLU A 32 -4.75 3.78 -30.00
N GLU A 33 -5.41 4.83 -30.47
CA GLU A 33 -4.99 6.20 -30.20
C GLU A 33 -5.08 6.53 -28.70
N ALA A 34 -6.14 6.09 -28.04
CA ALA A 34 -6.31 6.27 -26.60
C ALA A 34 -5.18 5.59 -25.80
N LEU A 35 -4.76 4.38 -26.17
CA LEU A 35 -3.65 3.69 -25.53
C LEU A 35 -2.32 4.44 -25.71
N ARG A 36 -2.11 5.09 -26.87
CA ARG A 36 -0.92 5.94 -27.08
C ARG A 36 -0.94 7.16 -26.18
N TYR A 37 -2.07 7.87 -26.03
CA TYR A 37 -2.21 9.00 -25.12
C TYR A 37 -2.02 8.57 -23.65
N ASP A 38 -2.58 7.43 -23.26
CA ASP A 38 -2.39 6.90 -21.91
C ASP A 38 -0.90 6.61 -21.60
N LYS A 39 -0.19 6.05 -22.58
CA LYS A 39 1.26 5.74 -22.46
C LYS A 39 2.12 6.98 -22.29
N VAL A 40 1.77 8.10 -22.93
CA VAL A 40 2.49 9.38 -22.78
C VAL A 40 1.98 10.23 -21.62
N GLY A 41 0.98 9.74 -20.87
CA GLY A 41 0.45 10.40 -19.67
C GLY A 41 -0.68 11.41 -19.93
N ASP A 42 -1.14 11.58 -21.17
CA ASP A 42 -2.34 12.39 -21.48
C ASP A 42 -3.61 11.57 -21.21
N VAL A 43 -3.88 11.39 -19.91
CA VAL A 43 -5.03 10.62 -19.43
C VAL A 43 -6.36 11.27 -19.86
N TYR A 44 -6.42 12.59 -19.97
CA TYR A 44 -7.66 13.28 -20.34
C TYR A 44 -8.09 12.89 -21.76
N THR A 45 -7.18 12.98 -22.73
CA THR A 45 -7.43 12.61 -24.12
C THR A 45 -7.72 11.11 -24.23
N ALA A 46 -6.95 10.25 -23.56
CA ALA A 46 -7.18 8.81 -23.52
C ALA A 46 -8.61 8.46 -23.06
N VAL A 47 -9.06 9.02 -21.94
CA VAL A 47 -10.41 8.79 -21.40
C VAL A 47 -11.48 9.26 -22.36
N LYS A 48 -11.30 10.42 -23.03
CA LYS A 48 -12.24 10.95 -24.00
C LYS A 48 -12.39 10.02 -25.22
N LEU A 49 -11.29 9.51 -25.75
CA LEU A 49 -11.28 8.59 -26.91
C LEU A 49 -11.90 7.23 -26.53
N LEU A 50 -11.55 6.65 -25.37
CA LEU A 50 -12.15 5.40 -24.90
C LEU A 50 -13.67 5.52 -24.73
N LYS A 51 -14.16 6.62 -24.13
CA LYS A 51 -15.60 6.87 -24.01
C LYS A 51 -16.27 7.03 -25.36
N LYS A 52 -15.57 7.57 -26.38
CA LYS A 52 -16.09 7.66 -27.75
C LYS A 52 -16.16 6.27 -28.40
N ALA A 53 -15.14 5.42 -28.23
CA ALA A 53 -15.14 4.04 -28.68
C ALA A 53 -16.30 3.23 -28.09
N ILE A 54 -16.55 3.35 -26.76
CA ILE A 54 -17.67 2.72 -26.07
C ILE A 54 -19.03 3.19 -26.62
N ARG A 55 -19.17 4.46 -26.97
CA ARG A 55 -20.44 4.95 -27.56
C ARG A 55 -20.74 4.33 -28.92
N ILE A 56 -19.70 4.02 -29.70
CA ILE A 56 -19.83 3.38 -31.00
C ILE A 56 -20.09 1.88 -30.86
N ASN A 57 -19.35 1.23 -29.96
CA ASN A 57 -19.51 -0.19 -29.66
C ASN A 57 -19.58 -0.42 -28.15
N PRO A 58 -20.76 -0.37 -27.52
CA PRO A 58 -20.91 -0.52 -26.07
C PRO A 58 -20.60 -1.91 -25.53
N GLU A 59 -20.65 -2.94 -26.39
CA GLU A 59 -20.38 -4.34 -26.00
C GLU A 59 -18.92 -4.73 -26.17
N TRP A 60 -18.10 -3.85 -26.68
CA TRP A 60 -16.65 -4.08 -26.76
C TRP A 60 -15.98 -3.94 -25.42
N THR A 61 -15.45 -5.03 -24.91
CA THR A 61 -14.92 -5.16 -23.54
C THR A 61 -13.67 -4.32 -23.30
N ASP A 62 -12.73 -4.26 -24.28
CA ASP A 62 -11.40 -3.68 -24.08
C ASP A 62 -11.41 -2.20 -23.70
N PRO A 63 -12.24 -1.29 -24.29
CA PRO A 63 -12.31 0.09 -23.85
C PRO A 63 -12.84 0.26 -22.41
N HIS A 64 -13.74 -0.64 -21.97
CA HIS A 64 -14.18 -0.63 -20.57
C HIS A 64 -13.06 -1.06 -19.64
N ALA A 65 -12.31 -2.12 -19.96
CA ALA A 65 -11.16 -2.57 -19.19
C ALA A 65 -10.07 -1.49 -19.13
N ALA A 66 -9.77 -0.83 -20.25
CA ALA A 66 -8.79 0.26 -20.31
C ALA A 66 -9.18 1.44 -19.40
N LEU A 67 -10.45 1.86 -19.41
CA LEU A 67 -10.94 2.88 -18.48
C LEU A 67 -10.88 2.41 -17.03
N GLY A 68 -11.25 1.17 -16.76
CA GLY A 68 -11.11 0.55 -15.45
C GLY A 68 -9.65 0.65 -14.94
N GLN A 69 -8.70 0.31 -15.78
CA GLN A 69 -7.26 0.36 -15.47
C GLN A 69 -6.76 1.79 -15.25
N ILE A 70 -7.14 2.74 -16.09
CA ILE A 70 -6.78 4.15 -15.93
C ILE A 70 -7.24 4.67 -14.56
N TYR A 71 -8.51 4.49 -14.22
CA TYR A 71 -9.07 4.96 -12.97
C TYR A 71 -8.50 4.19 -11.76
N HIS A 72 -8.19 2.90 -11.92
CA HIS A 72 -7.53 2.11 -10.89
C HIS A 72 -6.14 2.69 -10.52
N ARG A 73 -5.29 2.95 -11.53
CA ARG A 73 -3.96 3.57 -11.32
C ARG A 73 -4.06 4.93 -10.64
N ARG A 74 -5.13 5.68 -10.91
CA ARG A 74 -5.41 6.99 -10.30
C ARG A 74 -6.05 6.90 -8.91
N ARG A 75 -6.36 5.67 -8.44
CA ARG A 75 -7.09 5.42 -7.17
C ARG A 75 -8.47 6.07 -7.14
N GLU A 76 -9.05 6.30 -8.30
CA GLU A 76 -10.42 6.79 -8.47
C GLU A 76 -11.38 5.59 -8.44
N TRP A 77 -11.62 5.06 -7.24
CA TRP A 77 -12.30 3.77 -7.05
C TRP A 77 -13.72 3.72 -7.58
N LYS A 78 -14.46 4.84 -7.54
CA LYS A 78 -15.85 4.87 -8.03
C LYS A 78 -15.95 4.64 -9.54
N PRO A 79 -15.26 5.38 -10.41
CA PRO A 79 -15.25 5.06 -11.84
C PRO A 79 -14.54 3.75 -12.15
N ALA A 80 -13.45 3.38 -11.45
CA ALA A 80 -12.79 2.09 -11.63
C ALA A 80 -13.79 0.93 -11.40
N PHE A 81 -14.53 0.96 -10.31
CA PHE A 81 -15.56 -0.04 -10.00
C PHE A 81 -16.64 -0.09 -11.09
N HIS A 82 -17.08 1.07 -11.60
CA HIS A 82 -18.09 1.13 -12.65
C HIS A 82 -17.61 0.40 -13.91
N TYR A 83 -16.43 0.70 -14.39
CA TYR A 83 -15.92 0.14 -15.63
C TYR A 83 -15.54 -1.34 -15.48
N TRP A 84 -14.90 -1.75 -14.39
CA TRP A 84 -14.63 -3.17 -14.12
C TRP A 84 -15.92 -3.99 -14.00
N LYS A 85 -16.97 -3.42 -13.38
CA LYS A 85 -18.30 -4.06 -13.35
C LYS A 85 -18.89 -4.24 -14.76
N LYS A 86 -18.67 -3.29 -15.66
CA LYS A 86 -19.09 -3.42 -17.07
C LYS A 86 -18.27 -4.49 -17.79
N THR A 87 -16.95 -4.50 -17.59
CA THR A 87 -16.06 -5.51 -18.18
C THR A 87 -16.48 -6.93 -17.79
N VAL A 88 -16.71 -7.23 -16.51
CA VAL A 88 -17.13 -8.57 -16.07
C VAL A 88 -18.57 -8.92 -16.47
N ALA A 89 -19.39 -7.95 -16.78
CA ALA A 89 -20.73 -8.19 -17.30
C ALA A 89 -20.71 -8.57 -18.79
N LEU A 90 -19.74 -8.06 -19.56
CA LEU A 90 -19.53 -8.38 -20.97
C LEU A 90 -18.69 -9.65 -21.14
N ASP A 91 -17.71 -9.86 -20.28
CA ASP A 91 -16.88 -11.06 -20.24
C ASP A 91 -16.79 -11.58 -18.80
N ALA A 92 -17.61 -12.56 -18.48
CA ALA A 92 -17.69 -13.17 -17.16
C ALA A 92 -16.49 -14.08 -16.82
N ASP A 93 -15.69 -14.45 -17.82
CA ASP A 93 -14.53 -15.32 -17.68
C ASP A 93 -13.22 -14.51 -17.50
N ASP A 94 -13.27 -13.20 -17.68
CA ASP A 94 -12.12 -12.32 -17.47
C ASP A 94 -11.74 -12.25 -15.98
N ARG A 95 -10.77 -13.09 -15.58
CA ARG A 95 -10.27 -13.19 -14.19
C ARG A 95 -9.56 -11.91 -13.73
N GLU A 96 -8.93 -11.18 -14.66
CA GLU A 96 -8.27 -9.90 -14.35
C GLU A 96 -9.29 -8.83 -13.99
N ALA A 97 -10.33 -8.71 -14.81
CA ALA A 97 -11.41 -7.76 -14.54
C ALA A 97 -12.12 -8.04 -13.21
N TRP A 98 -12.36 -9.32 -12.87
CA TRP A 98 -12.91 -9.70 -11.57
C TRP A 98 -11.99 -9.29 -10.42
N TRP A 99 -10.68 -9.54 -10.53
CA TRP A 99 -9.71 -9.16 -9.51
C TRP A 99 -9.74 -7.65 -9.26
N HIS A 100 -9.62 -6.87 -10.32
CA HIS A 100 -9.65 -5.41 -10.23
C HIS A 100 -11.01 -4.87 -9.75
N LEU A 101 -12.12 -5.52 -10.10
CA LEU A 101 -13.43 -5.21 -9.53
C LEU A 101 -13.44 -5.40 -8.00
N GLY A 102 -12.83 -6.48 -7.52
CA GLY A 102 -12.68 -6.75 -6.09
C GLY A 102 -11.88 -5.66 -5.38
N LEU A 103 -10.72 -5.30 -5.92
CA LEU A 103 -9.89 -4.21 -5.37
C LEU A 103 -10.64 -2.87 -5.34
N ALA A 104 -11.31 -2.52 -6.45
CA ALA A 104 -12.11 -1.29 -6.51
C ALA A 104 -13.32 -1.33 -5.56
N ALA A 105 -13.92 -2.50 -5.34
CA ALA A 105 -14.98 -2.68 -4.35
C ALA A 105 -14.48 -2.42 -2.93
N VAL A 106 -13.28 -2.90 -2.58
CA VAL A 106 -12.65 -2.63 -1.29
C VAL A 106 -12.35 -1.14 -1.13
N GLY A 107 -11.77 -0.50 -2.14
CA GLY A 107 -11.50 0.95 -2.12
C GLY A 107 -12.75 1.81 -1.92
N LEU A 108 -13.92 1.30 -2.34
CA LEU A 108 -15.23 1.92 -2.12
C LEU A 108 -15.94 1.50 -0.82
N GLY A 109 -15.36 0.60 -0.03
CA GLY A 109 -16.03 0.03 1.14
C GLY A 109 -17.17 -0.95 0.80
N ARG A 110 -17.29 -1.41 -0.45
CA ARG A 110 -18.33 -2.38 -0.88
C ARG A 110 -17.92 -3.82 -0.55
N MET A 111 -17.78 -4.11 0.74
CA MET A 111 -17.20 -5.35 1.24
C MET A 111 -17.92 -6.61 0.81
N ARG A 112 -19.27 -6.57 0.64
CA ARG A 112 -20.02 -7.73 0.15
C ARG A 112 -19.61 -8.14 -1.26
N VAL A 113 -19.41 -7.16 -2.15
CA VAL A 113 -18.93 -7.41 -3.53
C VAL A 113 -17.51 -7.96 -3.51
N ALA A 114 -16.62 -7.37 -2.72
CA ALA A 114 -15.26 -7.87 -2.56
C ALA A 114 -15.24 -9.33 -2.07
N ALA A 115 -16.05 -9.66 -1.05
CA ALA A 115 -16.15 -11.02 -0.53
C ALA A 115 -16.61 -12.03 -1.61
N THR A 116 -17.60 -11.66 -2.44
CA THR A 116 -18.04 -12.50 -3.57
C THR A 116 -16.91 -12.73 -4.58
N VAL A 117 -16.12 -11.69 -4.87
CA VAL A 117 -14.96 -11.83 -5.77
C VAL A 117 -13.90 -12.73 -5.15
N TRP A 118 -13.57 -12.53 -3.85
CA TRP A 118 -12.57 -13.35 -3.16
C TRP A 118 -12.99 -14.82 -3.09
N ALA A 119 -14.27 -15.11 -2.86
CA ALA A 119 -14.85 -16.45 -2.92
C ALA A 119 -14.64 -17.10 -4.29
N LYS A 120 -14.91 -16.35 -5.37
CA LYS A 120 -14.71 -16.83 -6.75
C LYS A 120 -13.26 -17.27 -7.01
N PHE A 121 -12.28 -16.64 -6.36
CA PHE A 121 -10.86 -16.96 -6.53
C PHE A 121 -10.29 -17.88 -5.45
N GLY A 122 -11.08 -18.32 -4.50
CA GLY A 122 -10.62 -19.16 -3.39
C GLY A 122 -9.85 -18.42 -2.30
N PHE A 123 -10.00 -17.08 -2.21
CA PHE A 123 -9.33 -16.23 -1.19
C PHE A 123 -10.20 -15.99 0.04
N GLU A 124 -11.17 -16.82 0.33
CA GLU A 124 -12.08 -16.66 1.47
C GLU A 124 -11.37 -16.71 2.82
N LYS A 125 -10.28 -17.46 2.90
CA LYS A 125 -9.49 -17.65 4.12
C LYS A 125 -8.01 -17.38 3.81
N PRO A 126 -7.56 -16.12 3.84
CA PRO A 126 -6.13 -15.84 3.71
C PRO A 126 -5.40 -16.49 4.90
N ASP A 127 -4.16 -16.93 4.66
CA ASP A 127 -3.26 -17.26 5.75
C ASP A 127 -2.93 -15.96 6.51
N LEU A 128 -3.53 -15.83 7.69
CA LEU A 128 -3.35 -14.67 8.58
C LEU A 128 -2.22 -14.88 9.60
N SER A 129 -1.60 -16.05 9.59
CA SER A 129 -0.61 -16.46 10.60
C SER A 129 0.70 -15.69 10.50
N HIS A 130 1.00 -15.13 9.33
CA HIS A 130 2.26 -14.46 9.09
C HIS A 130 2.07 -13.01 8.64
N PRO A 131 2.81 -12.05 9.22
CA PRO A 131 2.85 -10.68 8.72
C PRO A 131 3.41 -10.64 7.29
N LEU A 132 2.94 -9.68 6.51
CA LEU A 132 3.45 -9.34 5.19
C LEU A 132 4.27 -8.06 5.28
N SER A 133 5.12 -7.82 4.28
CA SER A 133 5.78 -6.53 4.11
C SER A 133 5.03 -5.69 3.08
N LEU A 134 4.76 -4.43 3.45
CA LEU A 134 4.10 -3.45 2.61
C LEU A 134 5.08 -2.35 2.22
N GLU A 135 5.26 -2.14 0.92
CA GLU A 135 6.03 -1.00 0.40
C GLU A 135 5.12 0.22 0.31
N VAL A 136 5.51 1.28 0.97
CA VAL A 136 4.78 2.54 0.99
C VAL A 136 5.64 3.63 0.38
N LYS A 137 5.07 4.37 -0.58
CA LYS A 137 5.74 5.50 -1.20
C LYS A 137 5.56 6.74 -0.32
N GLY A 138 6.65 7.25 0.25
CA GLY A 138 6.74 8.60 0.81
C GLY A 138 7.01 9.65 -0.26
N ALA A 139 7.23 10.91 0.15
CA ALA A 139 7.49 12.02 -0.77
C ALA A 139 8.72 11.77 -1.66
N ASN A 140 9.82 11.30 -1.09
CA ASN A 140 11.09 11.05 -1.80
C ASN A 140 11.67 9.65 -1.60
N ARG A 141 11.00 8.77 -0.85
CA ARG A 141 11.53 7.46 -0.45
C ARG A 141 10.43 6.43 -0.31
N TYR A 142 10.83 5.15 -0.30
CA TYR A 142 9.94 4.04 0.02
C TYR A 142 10.27 3.55 1.43
N GLU A 143 9.24 3.28 2.22
CA GLU A 143 9.33 2.64 3.52
C GLU A 143 8.71 1.24 3.43
N ILE A 144 9.35 0.25 4.05
CA ILE A 144 8.80 -1.11 4.14
C ILE A 144 8.26 -1.30 5.54
N LEU A 145 6.95 -1.47 5.64
CA LEU A 145 6.25 -1.65 6.90
C LEU A 145 5.75 -3.10 7.05
N TRP A 146 5.73 -3.59 8.27
CA TRP A 146 5.03 -4.82 8.60
C TRP A 146 3.53 -4.59 8.60
N MET A 147 2.80 -5.56 8.08
CA MET A 147 1.35 -5.51 7.96
C MET A 147 0.74 -6.86 8.30
N GLN A 148 -0.27 -6.88 9.17
CA GLN A 148 -1.12 -8.03 9.40
C GLN A 148 -2.17 -8.12 8.31
N PRO A 149 -2.18 -9.16 7.46
CA PRO A 149 -3.23 -9.34 6.47
C PRO A 149 -4.57 -9.61 7.17
N LEU A 150 -5.65 -9.04 6.64
CA LEU A 150 -7.02 -9.27 7.11
C LEU A 150 -7.83 -10.07 6.08
N ASP A 151 -7.53 -9.90 4.81
CA ASP A 151 -8.07 -10.66 3.69
C ASP A 151 -7.13 -10.57 2.47
N ALA A 152 -7.63 -10.91 1.29
CA ALA A 152 -6.85 -10.95 0.06
C ALA A 152 -6.22 -9.60 -0.34
N SER A 153 -6.75 -8.49 0.15
CA SER A 153 -6.35 -7.14 -0.27
C SER A 153 -6.30 -6.09 0.84
N ARG A 154 -6.69 -6.45 2.06
CA ARG A 154 -6.62 -5.54 3.19
C ARG A 154 -5.64 -6.02 4.23
N GLY A 155 -4.93 -5.08 4.83
CA GLY A 155 -4.06 -5.36 5.95
C GLY A 155 -3.96 -4.18 6.91
N ARG A 156 -3.58 -4.49 8.14
CA ARG A 156 -3.39 -3.51 9.21
C ARG A 156 -1.90 -3.30 9.45
N VAL A 157 -1.45 -2.06 9.41
CA VAL A 157 -0.06 -1.71 9.69
C VAL A 157 0.30 -2.09 11.12
N LEU A 158 1.39 -2.83 11.27
CA LEU A 158 1.96 -3.27 12.55
C LEU A 158 3.17 -2.44 12.97
N SER A 159 3.95 -1.94 12.02
CA SER A 159 5.06 -1.04 12.29
C SER A 159 4.57 0.33 12.74
N ILE A 160 5.40 1.05 13.47
CA ILE A 160 5.20 2.49 13.71
C ILE A 160 5.94 3.24 12.61
N PRO A 161 5.22 3.84 11.61
CA PRO A 161 5.86 4.52 10.50
C PRO A 161 6.67 5.72 10.97
N HIS A 162 7.78 5.96 10.28
CA HIS A 162 8.62 7.13 10.57
C HIS A 162 7.88 8.45 10.29
N PRO A 163 8.19 9.53 11.03
CA PRO A 163 7.61 10.85 10.78
C PRO A 163 7.99 11.38 9.39
N GLY A 164 7.11 12.21 8.84
CA GLY A 164 7.23 12.71 7.46
C GLY A 164 6.44 11.91 6.43
N GLY A 165 6.00 10.69 6.77
CA GLY A 165 4.98 9.94 6.05
C GLY A 165 3.57 10.31 6.52
N ASN A 166 2.57 9.90 5.72
CA ASN A 166 1.16 10.14 6.10
C ASN A 166 0.50 8.88 6.68
N LEU A 167 1.28 7.89 7.09
CA LEU A 167 0.79 6.64 7.68
C LEU A 167 0.92 6.63 9.19
N ARG A 168 0.12 5.78 9.82
CA ARG A 168 0.09 5.57 11.26
C ARG A 168 0.06 4.09 11.60
N TYR A 169 0.54 3.78 12.77
CA TYR A 169 0.35 2.47 13.39
C TYR A 169 -1.15 2.10 13.36
N ARG A 170 -1.48 0.87 12.96
CA ARG A 170 -2.84 0.34 12.77
C ARG A 170 -3.67 0.99 11.66
N ASP A 171 -3.09 1.76 10.76
CA ASP A 171 -3.79 2.16 9.53
C ASP A 171 -4.29 0.92 8.77
N LEU A 172 -5.50 1.02 8.22
CA LEU A 172 -6.05 -0.03 7.36
C LEU A 172 -5.71 0.28 5.91
N MET A 173 -4.92 -0.60 5.30
CA MET A 173 -4.38 -0.43 3.95
C MET A 173 -5.07 -1.33 2.95
N LEU A 174 -5.22 -0.83 1.72
CA LEU A 174 -5.49 -1.61 0.52
C LEU A 174 -4.16 -1.96 -0.15
N TYR A 175 -3.97 -3.23 -0.49
CA TYR A 175 -2.82 -3.71 -1.24
C TYR A 175 -3.25 -4.71 -2.31
N ASP A 176 -2.39 -4.94 -3.30
CA ASP A 176 -2.62 -5.98 -4.30
C ASP A 176 -1.69 -7.17 -4.06
N ARG A 177 -2.26 -8.28 -3.58
CA ARG A 177 -1.52 -9.53 -3.32
C ARG A 177 -0.90 -10.14 -4.58
N ARG A 178 -1.35 -9.76 -5.77
CA ARG A 178 -0.80 -10.23 -7.04
C ARG A 178 0.38 -9.39 -7.52
N GLN A 179 0.56 -8.19 -6.95
CA GLN A 179 1.66 -7.27 -7.29
C GLN A 179 2.74 -7.29 -6.21
N GLN A 180 3.57 -8.33 -6.25
CA GLN A 180 4.77 -8.37 -5.43
C GLN A 180 5.81 -7.41 -6.03
N THR A 181 6.29 -6.45 -5.23
CA THR A 181 7.29 -5.44 -5.64
C THR A 181 8.72 -5.86 -5.32
N GLY A 182 8.88 -6.82 -4.42
CA GLY A 182 10.20 -7.28 -4.01
C GLY A 182 10.14 -8.36 -2.95
N THR A 183 11.29 -8.60 -2.32
CA THR A 183 11.44 -9.54 -1.21
C THR A 183 12.24 -8.86 -0.11
N ASN A 184 11.74 -8.90 1.11
CA ASN A 184 12.47 -8.51 2.31
C ASN A 184 13.10 -9.78 2.94
N VAL A 185 14.32 -9.67 3.47
CA VAL A 185 14.99 -10.78 4.14
C VAL A 185 15.13 -10.44 5.62
N VAL A 186 14.42 -11.17 6.45
CA VAL A 186 14.44 -11.00 7.91
C VAL A 186 14.70 -12.36 8.56
N ASN A 187 15.71 -12.44 9.42
CA ASN A 187 16.12 -13.68 10.10
C ASN A 187 16.28 -14.87 9.10
N ASN A 188 16.94 -14.64 7.97
CA ASN A 188 17.16 -15.59 6.88
C ASN A 188 15.86 -16.11 6.20
N ARG A 189 14.70 -15.50 6.47
CA ARG A 189 13.46 -15.80 5.77
C ARG A 189 13.16 -14.74 4.72
N ARG A 190 12.77 -15.19 3.54
CA ARG A 190 12.31 -14.31 2.45
C ARG A 190 10.83 -14.04 2.63
N ILE A 191 10.48 -12.76 2.77
CA ILE A 191 9.11 -12.29 2.97
C ILE A 191 8.73 -11.42 1.78
N ALA A 192 7.62 -11.75 1.15
CA ALA A 192 7.13 -10.99 0.00
C ALA A 192 6.77 -9.55 0.39
N VAL A 193 7.14 -8.60 -0.45
CA VAL A 193 6.82 -7.18 -0.31
C VAL A 193 5.78 -6.82 -1.36
N TYR A 194 4.70 -6.18 -0.95
CA TYR A 194 3.60 -5.77 -1.80
C TYR A 194 3.47 -4.25 -1.86
N ALA A 195 3.03 -3.73 -3.02
CA ALA A 195 2.73 -2.31 -3.15
C ALA A 195 1.48 -1.91 -2.36
N SER A 196 1.54 -0.80 -1.63
CA SER A 196 0.34 -0.17 -1.10
C SER A 196 -0.43 0.52 -2.22
N LEU A 197 -1.72 0.26 -2.31
CA LEU A 197 -2.60 0.94 -3.25
C LEU A 197 -3.24 2.18 -2.63
N ASP A 198 -3.80 2.04 -1.43
CA ASP A 198 -4.49 3.15 -0.76
C ASP A 198 -4.62 2.92 0.74
N ARG A 199 -4.94 3.98 1.49
CA ARG A 199 -5.34 3.89 2.88
C ARG A 199 -6.86 3.91 2.98
N ILE A 200 -7.46 2.77 3.39
CA ILE A 200 -8.91 2.61 3.56
C ILE A 200 -9.42 3.37 4.78
N LYS A 201 -8.69 3.26 5.88
CA LYS A 201 -9.07 3.91 7.14
C LYS A 201 -7.84 4.38 7.91
N ARG A 202 -7.86 5.66 8.30
CA ARG A 202 -6.83 6.23 9.16
C ARG A 202 -7.03 5.75 10.58
N SER A 203 -5.94 5.34 11.20
CA SER A 203 -5.89 4.98 12.62
C SER A 203 -5.93 6.23 13.50
N PRO A 204 -6.55 6.17 14.70
CA PRO A 204 -6.47 7.26 15.66
C PRO A 204 -5.13 7.37 16.39
N TYR A 205 -4.26 6.36 16.26
CA TYR A 205 -2.95 6.37 16.89
C TYR A 205 -2.07 7.49 16.35
N GLN A 206 -1.36 8.14 17.25
CA GLN A 206 -0.34 9.15 16.96
C GLN A 206 1.02 8.54 17.27
N THR A 207 2.06 9.03 16.60
CA THR A 207 3.43 8.55 16.77
C THR A 207 4.16 9.45 17.75
N PHE A 208 4.85 8.84 18.70
CA PHE A 208 5.75 9.48 19.64
C PHE A 208 7.13 8.85 19.50
N SER A 209 8.19 9.57 19.80
CA SER A 209 9.51 9.01 19.96
C SER A 209 10.22 9.60 21.16
N CYS A 210 11.13 8.84 21.74
CA CYS A 210 12.04 9.33 22.78
C CYS A 210 13.37 8.58 22.75
N LEU A 211 14.39 9.16 23.38
CA LEU A 211 15.68 8.53 23.62
C LEU A 211 15.66 7.89 25.00
N LEU A 212 15.84 6.57 25.07
CA LEU A 212 16.11 5.86 26.32
C LEU A 212 17.60 5.96 26.62
N HIS A 213 18.00 6.35 27.83
CA HIS A 213 19.38 6.43 28.26
C HIS A 213 19.92 5.06 28.69
N THR A 214 19.60 4.06 27.88
CA THR A 214 20.04 2.68 28.06
C THR A 214 20.04 1.96 26.71
N SER A 215 20.94 0.98 26.58
CA SER A 215 20.92 -0.01 25.49
C SER A 215 20.70 -1.44 26.02
N THR A 216 20.34 -1.55 27.30
CA THR A 216 20.17 -2.83 27.99
C THR A 216 18.87 -3.51 27.48
N PRO A 217 18.95 -4.71 26.88
CA PRO A 217 17.77 -5.40 26.36
C PRO A 217 16.67 -5.60 27.42
N LYS A 218 17.07 -5.84 28.68
CA LYS A 218 16.14 -6.01 29.79
C LYS A 218 15.26 -4.77 29.99
N ALA A 219 15.85 -3.59 30.03
CA ALA A 219 15.11 -2.34 30.23
C ALA A 219 14.21 -2.01 29.03
N ILE A 220 14.70 -2.27 27.80
CA ILE A 220 13.92 -2.07 26.58
C ILE A 220 12.71 -3.01 26.55
N ASN A 221 12.89 -4.30 26.84
CA ASN A 221 11.79 -5.28 26.90
C ASN A 221 10.76 -4.93 27.98
N GLN A 222 11.19 -4.40 29.13
CA GLN A 222 10.26 -3.91 30.15
C GLN A 222 9.36 -2.78 29.64
N LEU A 223 9.90 -1.85 28.83
CA LEU A 223 9.09 -0.80 28.22
C LEU A 223 8.13 -1.38 27.16
N GLU A 224 8.59 -2.34 26.37
CA GLU A 224 7.74 -3.04 25.39
C GLU A 224 6.56 -3.74 26.07
N GLU A 225 6.79 -4.45 27.18
CA GLU A 225 5.75 -5.11 27.98
C GLU A 225 4.74 -4.09 28.54
N LEU A 226 5.23 -2.99 29.12
CA LEU A 226 4.35 -1.93 29.61
C LEU A 226 3.52 -1.27 28.52
N CYS A 227 4.10 -1.05 27.34
CA CYS A 227 3.37 -0.54 26.18
C CYS A 227 2.30 -1.54 25.72
N PHE A 228 2.65 -2.83 25.66
CA PHE A 228 1.71 -3.89 25.29
C PHE A 228 0.52 -3.96 26.25
N ASP A 229 0.77 -3.95 27.56
CA ASP A 229 -0.26 -3.98 28.61
C ASP A 229 -1.17 -2.75 28.57
N ALA A 230 -0.62 -1.59 28.19
CA ALA A 230 -1.35 -0.36 28.01
C ALA A 230 -2.08 -0.26 26.64
N GLY A 231 -1.94 -1.26 25.77
CA GLY A 231 -2.51 -1.23 24.42
C GLY A 231 -1.84 -0.26 23.46
N LEU A 232 -0.61 0.15 23.76
CA LEU A 232 0.21 1.03 22.93
C LEU A 232 0.99 0.20 21.88
N GLY A 233 1.37 0.85 20.78
CA GLY A 233 2.38 0.31 19.88
C GLY A 233 3.78 0.63 20.40
N PHE A 234 4.72 -0.29 20.20
CA PHE A 234 6.13 -0.08 20.56
C PHE A 234 7.05 -0.58 19.45
N GLU A 235 8.12 0.15 19.17
CA GLU A 235 9.14 -0.25 18.21
C GLU A 235 10.48 0.42 18.53
N VAL A 236 11.58 -0.36 18.42
CA VAL A 236 12.94 0.17 18.57
C VAL A 236 13.42 0.69 17.22
N TRP A 237 13.37 2.00 17.03
CA TRP A 237 13.78 2.60 15.76
C TRP A 237 15.30 2.56 15.52
N SER A 238 16.13 2.53 16.55
CA SER A 238 17.58 2.35 16.40
C SER A 238 17.95 1.04 15.71
N ASN A 239 17.11 0.01 15.83
CA ASN A 239 17.35 -1.32 15.29
C ASN A 239 16.33 -1.67 14.21
N SER A 240 15.49 -0.72 13.79
CA SER A 240 14.39 -1.03 12.91
C SER A 240 14.90 -1.56 11.58
N SER A 241 14.38 -2.71 11.19
CA SER A 241 14.56 -3.33 9.88
C SER A 241 13.71 -2.65 8.78
N HIS A 242 13.29 -1.40 9.02
CA HIS A 242 12.62 -0.57 8.03
C HIS A 242 13.62 -0.24 6.94
N ALA A 243 13.71 -1.14 5.93
CA ALA A 243 14.55 -0.89 4.78
C ALA A 243 14.00 0.30 4.01
N THR A 244 14.58 1.46 4.20
CA THR A 244 14.35 2.62 3.36
C THR A 244 15.07 2.39 2.05
N ARG A 245 14.36 1.99 1.00
CA ARG A 245 14.92 1.97 -0.34
C ARG A 245 14.96 3.39 -0.87
N LEU A 246 16.16 3.90 -1.07
CA LEU A 246 16.40 5.06 -1.93
C LEU A 246 15.81 4.78 -3.32
N ASN A 247 15.27 5.81 -3.97
CA ASN A 247 14.64 5.73 -5.30
C ASN A 247 15.26 4.67 -6.20
N LYS A 248 14.41 3.91 -6.90
CA LYS A 248 14.79 2.91 -7.93
C LYS A 248 15.44 3.53 -9.18
N THR A 249 16.25 4.55 -9.04
CA THR A 249 17.14 5.02 -10.08
C THR A 249 18.43 4.26 -9.94
N GLU A 250 18.58 3.28 -10.86
CA GLU A 250 19.79 2.55 -11.19
C GLU A 250 20.22 1.44 -10.23
N ALA A 251 20.35 0.26 -10.83
CA ALA A 251 20.84 -0.96 -10.24
C ALA A 251 22.16 -0.73 -9.48
N GLY A 252 22.08 -0.70 -8.17
CA GLY A 252 23.22 -0.68 -7.27
C GLY A 252 22.76 -1.21 -5.92
N GLU A 253 23.57 -2.04 -5.33
CA GLU A 253 23.37 -2.63 -4.02
C GLU A 253 22.86 -1.59 -3.02
N ALA A 254 21.77 -1.91 -2.32
CA ALA A 254 21.22 -1.05 -1.28
C ALA A 254 22.28 -0.89 -0.17
N GLU A 255 22.94 0.25 -0.12
CA GLU A 255 23.72 0.63 1.05
C GLU A 255 22.83 0.59 2.27
N LYS A 256 23.17 -0.28 3.20
CA LYS A 256 22.60 -0.33 4.55
C LYS A 256 23.06 0.91 5.34
N ASN A 257 22.54 2.06 4.98
CA ASN A 257 22.70 3.22 5.87
C ASN A 257 21.67 3.09 6.98
N ASN A 258 22.12 2.83 8.16
CA ASN A 258 21.34 2.55 9.37
C ASN A 258 20.40 3.70 9.78
N PHE A 259 20.60 4.91 9.24
CA PHE A 259 19.69 6.05 9.42
C PHE A 259 19.71 6.92 8.15
N PRO A 260 18.57 7.11 7.50
CA PRO A 260 18.48 8.06 6.39
C PRO A 260 18.71 9.49 6.90
N GLU A 261 19.57 10.25 6.24
CA GLU A 261 19.92 11.63 6.62
C GLU A 261 18.72 12.55 6.86
N TYR A 262 17.57 12.27 6.22
CA TYR A 262 16.39 13.13 6.34
C TYR A 262 15.59 12.97 7.64
N TYR A 263 15.86 11.94 8.46
CA TYR A 263 15.26 11.84 9.80
C TYR A 263 15.96 12.72 10.82
N ASN A 264 17.12 13.25 10.49
CA ASN A 264 17.97 13.98 11.42
C ASN A 264 17.31 15.21 12.04
N ASP A 265 16.38 15.84 11.31
CA ASP A 265 15.70 17.05 11.79
C ASP A 265 14.37 16.73 12.49
N LEU A 266 13.78 15.58 12.22
CA LEU A 266 12.49 15.17 12.77
C LEU A 266 12.61 14.26 13.99
N VAL A 267 13.63 13.41 14.04
CA VAL A 267 13.82 12.42 15.10
C VAL A 267 15.13 12.68 15.85
N PRO A 268 15.19 12.47 17.18
CA PRO A 268 16.43 12.55 17.95
C PRO A 268 17.45 11.54 17.41
N ARG A 269 18.74 11.93 17.41
CA ARG A 269 19.81 10.99 17.05
C ARG A 269 20.25 10.24 18.30
N PRO A 270 20.21 8.88 18.27
CA PRO A 270 20.81 8.11 19.33
C PRO A 270 22.35 8.24 19.28
N ASP A 271 22.96 8.32 20.43
CA ASP A 271 24.41 8.26 20.64
C ASP A 271 24.82 6.95 21.33
N HIS A 272 26.10 6.85 21.70
CA HIS A 272 26.59 5.66 22.39
C HIS A 272 25.89 5.51 23.76
N GLY A 273 25.16 4.41 23.93
CA GLY A 273 24.45 4.10 25.19
C GLY A 273 23.00 4.55 25.21
N THR A 274 22.49 5.21 24.14
CA THR A 274 21.08 5.56 24.02
C THR A 274 20.37 4.71 22.97
N THR A 275 19.06 4.53 23.14
CA THR A 275 18.21 3.80 22.23
C THR A 275 17.03 4.67 21.80
N LEU A 276 16.88 4.90 20.50
CA LEU A 276 15.71 5.59 19.96
C LEU A 276 14.57 4.59 19.85
N VAL A 277 13.45 4.92 20.50
CA VAL A 277 12.22 4.13 20.45
C VAL A 277 11.06 4.96 19.93
N ALA A 278 10.10 4.26 19.34
CA ALA A 278 8.81 4.81 18.93
C ALA A 278 7.68 4.18 19.73
N ILE A 279 6.72 5.00 20.10
CA ILE A 279 5.50 4.59 20.79
C ILE A 279 4.31 5.11 19.99
N ALA A 280 3.32 4.26 19.75
CA ALA A 280 2.06 4.69 19.15
C ALA A 280 0.94 4.65 20.18
N ALA A 281 0.25 5.78 20.36
CA ALA A 281 -0.82 5.95 21.33
C ALA A 281 -1.98 6.77 20.76
N ILE A 282 -3.18 6.59 21.31
CA ILE A 282 -4.34 7.43 20.98
C ILE A 282 -4.27 8.73 21.77
N HIS A 283 -3.88 8.64 23.03
CA HIS A 283 -3.81 9.78 23.93
C HIS A 283 -2.36 10.00 24.44
N PRO A 284 -1.83 11.24 24.34
CA PRO A 284 -0.47 11.55 24.80
C PRO A 284 -0.19 11.17 26.25
N ALA A 285 -1.18 11.38 27.13
CA ALA A 285 -1.06 11.07 28.56
C ALA A 285 -0.78 9.59 28.87
N GLU A 286 -1.13 8.68 27.93
CA GLU A 286 -0.83 7.26 28.09
C GLU A 286 0.66 6.99 27.90
N VAL A 287 1.29 7.69 26.96
CA VAL A 287 2.75 7.60 26.73
C VAL A 287 3.53 8.06 27.96
N GLU A 288 3.19 9.23 28.49
CA GLU A 288 3.84 9.78 29.68
C GLU A 288 3.69 8.86 30.89
N ARG A 289 2.48 8.34 31.13
CA ARG A 289 2.24 7.39 32.23
C ARG A 289 3.08 6.12 32.08
N THR A 290 3.16 5.57 30.87
CA THR A 290 3.91 4.36 30.60
C THR A 290 5.42 4.59 30.77
N LEU A 291 5.94 5.71 30.25
CA LEU A 291 7.34 6.08 30.41
C LEU A 291 7.70 6.35 31.88
N ASN A 292 6.85 7.02 32.64
CA ASN A 292 7.06 7.25 34.07
C ASN A 292 7.08 5.93 34.87
N ALA A 293 6.16 5.01 34.58
CA ALA A 293 6.17 3.68 35.18
C ALA A 293 7.44 2.90 34.83
N TRP A 294 7.89 2.98 33.59
CA TRP A 294 9.13 2.37 33.15
C TRP A 294 10.36 2.92 33.88
N GLN A 295 10.47 4.25 34.08
CA GLN A 295 11.57 4.85 34.85
C GLN A 295 11.66 4.31 36.27
N ILE A 296 10.50 4.12 36.92
CA ILE A 296 10.44 3.59 38.29
C ILE A 296 10.89 2.12 38.34
N ILE A 297 10.51 1.31 37.35
CA ILE A 297 10.79 -0.13 37.35
C ILE A 297 12.22 -0.41 36.88
N SER A 298 12.67 0.28 35.84
CA SER A 298 14.00 0.06 35.25
C SER A 298 15.12 0.79 35.92
N LEU A 299 14.82 1.88 36.65
CA LEU A 299 15.76 2.87 37.21
C LEU A 299 16.54 3.60 36.10
N GLU A 300 16.08 3.57 34.88
CA GLU A 300 16.65 4.24 33.72
C GLU A 300 15.95 5.57 33.45
N GLN A 301 16.50 6.39 32.57
CA GLN A 301 15.97 7.71 32.21
C GLN A 301 15.62 7.75 30.69
N TYR A 302 14.76 8.69 30.31
CA TYR A 302 14.51 9.03 28.92
C TYR A 302 14.56 10.55 28.71
N SER A 303 14.77 10.95 27.45
CA SER A 303 14.74 12.35 27.02
C SER A 303 14.11 12.51 25.65
N ASP A 304 13.96 13.76 25.20
CA ASP A 304 13.52 14.12 23.85
C ASP A 304 12.21 13.46 23.42
N LEU A 305 11.22 13.43 24.34
CA LEU A 305 9.87 12.97 23.98
C LEU A 305 9.26 13.94 22.94
N ARG A 306 9.00 13.43 21.75
CA ARG A 306 8.41 14.17 20.64
C ARG A 306 7.14 13.48 20.15
N GLN A 307 6.16 14.29 19.74
CA GLN A 307 4.91 13.85 19.10
C GLN A 307 4.91 14.29 17.64
N TYR A 308 4.38 13.45 16.74
CA TYR A 308 4.30 13.69 15.29
C TYR A 308 2.88 13.61 14.73
#